data_c30d72a07c94b227a5103a00cad329da
#
_entry.id   c30d72a07c94b227a5103a00cad329da
#
_cell.length_a   1.000
_cell.length_b   1.000
_cell.length_c   1.000
_cell.angle_alpha   90.00
_cell.angle_beta   90.00
_cell.angle_gamma   90.00
#
_symmetry.space_group_name_H-M   'P 1'
#
loop_
_entity.id
_entity.type
_entity.pdbx_description
1 polymer ?
#
loop_
_entity_poly.entity_id
_entity_poly.type
_entity_poly.pdbx_seq_one_letter_code
_entity_poly.pdbx_strand_id
1 'polypeptide(L)'
;MAQVVVTGGAGFLGSRLARELLAAGSLEVAGSGARPLRRVTLIDQAPAPADLAADARVTVIRGDLGELLDAGRAGPDALAGADVIFHLAAAVSGECEADFDLGLRANLRATESLLASCRALGTNPVVVYSSSVAVFGGSPEHPLPAAVDDQTLPNPQTSYGTQKFIGEQLLADYTRKGFLRGRAIRLMTVSVRPGRPNAAASGFLSGIIREPLAGQRAICPVGPETEVALASPAKAIGGLLCAATASDEAWGGRTAVNLPALTMTVAGMAAALERVAGPEVSALIDWVPDPAVARMFATWPGRVRSDRAAGLGLTPDPDFDSVITMHLAESRP
;
A
#
# COMPACT_ATOMS: atom_id res chain seq x y z
N MET A 1 -19.32 18.50 -4.19
CA MET A 1 -19.08 17.54 -3.10
C MET A 1 -18.29 16.37 -3.66
N ALA A 2 -17.29 15.85 -2.93
CA ALA A 2 -16.44 14.75 -3.38
C ALA A 2 -17.07 13.37 -3.07
N GLN A 3 -16.95 12.45 -4.02
CA GLN A 3 -17.30 11.03 -3.86
C GLN A 3 -16.05 10.17 -4.06
N VAL A 4 -15.79 9.29 -3.11
CA VAL A 4 -14.59 8.46 -3.06
C VAL A 4 -14.97 6.99 -3.09
N VAL A 5 -14.23 6.20 -3.85
CA VAL A 5 -14.30 4.74 -3.82
C VAL A 5 -12.97 4.20 -3.29
N VAL A 6 -13.03 3.23 -2.38
CA VAL A 6 -11.85 2.53 -1.85
C VAL A 6 -12.05 1.03 -2.08
N THR A 7 -11.34 0.45 -3.02
CA THR A 7 -11.28 -1.00 -3.18
C THR A 7 -10.28 -1.58 -2.19
N GLY A 8 -10.53 -2.74 -1.62
CA GLY A 8 -9.80 -3.22 -0.44
C GLY A 8 -10.16 -2.40 0.82
N GLY A 9 -11.39 -1.86 0.86
CA GLY A 9 -11.84 -0.91 1.87
C GLY A 9 -11.99 -1.47 3.27
N ALA A 10 -12.17 -2.78 3.42
CA ALA A 10 -12.20 -3.48 4.70
C ALA A 10 -10.78 -3.89 5.18
N GLY A 11 -9.78 -3.83 4.30
CA GLY A 11 -8.39 -4.14 4.62
C GLY A 11 -7.75 -3.08 5.53
N PHE A 12 -6.55 -3.38 6.00
CA PHE A 12 -5.82 -2.53 6.95
C PHE A 12 -5.64 -1.07 6.46
N LEU A 13 -5.04 -0.87 5.28
CA LEU A 13 -4.84 0.48 4.74
C LEU A 13 -6.16 1.10 4.27
N GLY A 14 -7.05 0.31 3.67
CA GLY A 14 -8.34 0.81 3.15
C GLY A 14 -9.24 1.35 4.26
N SER A 15 -9.39 0.63 5.36
CA SER A 15 -10.20 1.07 6.49
C SER A 15 -9.59 2.29 7.21
N ARG A 16 -8.24 2.34 7.32
CA ARG A 16 -7.54 3.50 7.86
C ARG A 16 -7.74 4.74 6.97
N LEU A 17 -7.54 4.60 5.66
CA LEU A 17 -7.80 5.68 4.70
C LEU A 17 -9.23 6.19 4.78
N ALA A 18 -10.20 5.28 4.88
CA ALA A 18 -11.60 5.67 5.01
C ALA A 18 -11.85 6.50 6.27
N ARG A 19 -11.28 6.12 7.43
CA ARG A 19 -11.39 6.90 8.68
C ARG A 19 -10.76 8.28 8.54
N GLU A 20 -9.58 8.39 7.94
CA GLU A 20 -8.90 9.68 7.69
C GLU A 20 -9.77 10.60 6.81
N LEU A 21 -10.33 10.06 5.71
CA LEU A 21 -11.22 10.81 4.82
C LEU A 21 -12.48 11.30 5.56
N LEU A 22 -13.11 10.43 6.34
CA LEU A 22 -14.31 10.75 7.11
C LEU A 22 -14.04 11.79 8.21
N ALA A 23 -12.89 11.69 8.89
CA ALA A 23 -12.46 12.65 9.91
C ALA A 23 -12.16 14.01 9.29
N ALA A 24 -11.51 14.07 8.14
CA ALA A 24 -11.25 15.31 7.41
C ALA A 24 -12.54 15.97 6.89
N GLY A 25 -13.58 15.19 6.58
CA GLY A 25 -14.87 15.68 6.10
C GLY A 25 -14.84 16.39 4.73
N SER A 26 -13.67 16.51 4.12
CA SER A 26 -13.46 17.11 2.80
C SER A 26 -12.25 16.50 2.12
N LEU A 27 -12.19 16.59 0.79
CA LEU A 27 -11.06 16.14 0.00
C LEU A 27 -10.79 17.13 -1.14
N GLU A 28 -9.54 17.50 -1.31
CA GLU A 28 -9.06 18.13 -2.52
C GLU A 28 -8.87 17.07 -3.61
N VAL A 29 -9.25 17.36 -4.85
CA VAL A 29 -9.10 16.43 -5.95
C VAL A 29 -8.23 17.05 -7.03
N ALA A 30 -7.02 16.52 -7.22
CA ALA A 30 -6.07 16.92 -8.25
C ALA A 30 -5.91 18.46 -8.38
N GLY A 31 -5.68 19.15 -7.25
CA GLY A 31 -5.44 20.58 -7.22
C GLY A 31 -6.68 21.47 -7.43
N SER A 32 -7.90 20.89 -7.45
CA SER A 32 -9.12 21.65 -7.76
C SER A 32 -9.79 22.29 -6.52
N GLY A 33 -9.08 22.37 -5.40
CA GLY A 33 -9.57 22.87 -4.12
C GLY A 33 -10.38 21.85 -3.33
N ALA A 34 -10.45 22.05 -2.01
CA ALA A 34 -11.13 21.14 -1.09
C ALA A 34 -12.65 21.16 -1.32
N ARG A 35 -13.25 19.99 -1.44
CA ARG A 35 -14.69 19.79 -1.58
C ARG A 35 -15.23 18.96 -0.43
N PRO A 36 -16.38 19.32 0.17
CA PRO A 36 -17.00 18.51 1.22
C PRO A 36 -17.19 17.05 0.76
N LEU A 37 -16.84 16.12 1.63
CA LEU A 37 -16.98 14.68 1.37
C LEU A 37 -18.47 14.30 1.44
N ARG A 38 -19.01 13.78 0.35
CA ARG A 38 -20.40 13.33 0.27
C ARG A 38 -20.54 11.86 0.62
N ARG A 39 -19.64 11.02 0.06
CA ARG A 39 -19.75 9.56 0.18
C ARG A 39 -18.38 8.92 0.06
N VAL A 40 -18.17 7.87 0.86
CA VAL A 40 -17.07 6.90 0.72
C VAL A 40 -17.67 5.53 0.45
N THR A 41 -17.40 4.96 -0.71
CA THR A 41 -17.82 3.60 -1.06
C THR A 41 -16.67 2.65 -0.80
N LEU A 42 -16.88 1.66 0.08
CA LEU A 42 -15.92 0.61 0.39
C LEU A 42 -16.29 -0.65 -0.38
N ILE A 43 -15.37 -1.15 -1.21
CA ILE A 43 -15.55 -2.40 -1.96
C ILE A 43 -14.53 -3.41 -1.42
N ASP A 44 -15.02 -4.55 -0.90
CA ASP A 44 -14.17 -5.61 -0.36
C ASP A 44 -14.90 -6.96 -0.31
N GLN A 45 -14.18 -8.07 -0.29
CA GLN A 45 -14.73 -9.40 -0.03
C GLN A 45 -15.02 -9.59 1.47
N ALA A 46 -14.22 -8.98 2.34
CA ALA A 46 -14.42 -8.98 3.78
C ALA A 46 -15.50 -7.98 4.22
N PRO A 47 -16.17 -8.20 5.36
CA PRO A 47 -17.07 -7.22 5.93
C PRO A 47 -16.31 -5.96 6.36
N ALA A 48 -16.89 -4.78 6.13
CA ALA A 48 -16.35 -3.53 6.61
C ALA A 48 -16.33 -3.48 8.15
N PRO A 49 -15.36 -2.80 8.78
CA PRO A 49 -15.38 -2.51 10.21
C PRO A 49 -16.69 -1.84 10.64
N ALA A 50 -17.20 -2.20 11.82
CA ALA A 50 -18.53 -1.78 12.29
C ALA A 50 -18.68 -0.26 12.40
N ASP A 51 -17.61 0.44 12.82
CA ASP A 51 -17.56 1.90 12.90
C ASP A 51 -17.73 2.57 11.53
N LEU A 52 -17.09 2.00 10.49
CA LEU A 52 -17.24 2.50 9.13
C LEU A 52 -18.59 2.16 8.53
N ALA A 53 -19.10 0.94 8.77
CA ALA A 53 -20.41 0.54 8.28
C ALA A 53 -21.58 1.35 8.90
N ALA A 54 -21.37 1.92 10.09
CA ALA A 54 -22.36 2.74 10.78
C ALA A 54 -22.35 4.23 10.37
N ASP A 55 -21.32 4.73 9.68
CA ASP A 55 -21.28 6.13 9.22
C ASP A 55 -22.22 6.33 8.03
N ALA A 56 -23.14 7.27 8.13
CA ALA A 56 -24.14 7.56 7.10
C ALA A 56 -23.55 8.00 5.74
N ARG A 57 -22.27 8.42 5.71
CA ARG A 57 -21.55 8.76 4.48
C ARG A 57 -20.91 7.54 3.81
N VAL A 58 -20.91 6.37 4.46
CA VAL A 58 -20.27 5.16 3.96
C VAL A 58 -21.29 4.26 3.25
N THR A 59 -20.90 3.76 2.10
CA THR A 59 -21.62 2.70 1.39
C THR A 59 -20.69 1.49 1.30
N VAL A 60 -21.16 0.33 1.73
CA VAL A 60 -20.37 -0.92 1.67
C VAL A 60 -20.91 -1.79 0.54
N ILE A 61 -20.03 -2.18 -0.38
CA ILE A 61 -20.30 -3.16 -1.45
C ILE A 61 -19.41 -4.37 -1.19
N ARG A 62 -20.03 -5.50 -0.85
CA ARG A 62 -19.29 -6.73 -0.56
C ARG A 62 -19.26 -7.66 -1.76
N GLY A 63 -18.06 -8.08 -2.18
CA GLY A 63 -17.85 -9.04 -3.25
C GLY A 63 -16.44 -9.02 -3.82
N ASP A 64 -16.18 -9.94 -4.75
CA ASP A 64 -14.96 -9.93 -5.54
C ASP A 64 -14.99 -8.75 -6.52
N LEU A 65 -13.89 -7.98 -6.57
CA LEU A 65 -13.83 -6.76 -7.38
C LEU A 65 -13.97 -7.05 -8.87
N GLY A 66 -13.33 -8.11 -9.36
CA GLY A 66 -13.42 -8.51 -10.76
C GLY A 66 -14.85 -8.88 -11.14
N GLU A 67 -15.50 -9.73 -10.32
CA GLU A 67 -16.90 -10.13 -10.55
C GLU A 67 -17.88 -8.95 -10.48
N LEU A 68 -17.65 -8.02 -9.57
CA LEU A 68 -18.49 -6.82 -9.42
C LEU A 68 -18.35 -5.85 -10.60
N LEU A 69 -17.19 -5.80 -11.24
CA LEU A 69 -16.90 -4.87 -12.32
C LEU A 69 -17.02 -5.50 -13.72
N ASP A 70 -17.11 -6.84 -13.83
CA ASP A 70 -17.35 -7.50 -15.10
C ASP A 70 -18.72 -7.14 -15.65
N ALA A 71 -18.74 -6.90 -16.95
CA ALA A 71 -19.89 -6.37 -17.69
C ALA A 71 -21.17 -7.18 -17.43
N GLY A 72 -22.19 -6.53 -16.86
CA GLY A 72 -23.57 -7.04 -16.72
C GLY A 72 -24.06 -7.22 -15.30
N ARG A 73 -23.23 -7.04 -14.24
CA ARG A 73 -23.72 -7.15 -12.85
C ARG A 73 -23.88 -5.79 -12.17
N ALA A 74 -22.95 -5.14 -11.67
CA ALA A 74 -23.11 -3.83 -11.00
C ALA A 74 -21.96 -2.86 -11.35
N GLY A 75 -21.19 -3.20 -12.38
CA GLY A 75 -19.93 -2.58 -12.68
C GLY A 75 -19.92 -1.05 -12.71
N PRO A 76 -20.73 -0.40 -13.54
CA PRO A 76 -20.76 1.06 -13.60
C PRO A 76 -21.30 1.69 -12.32
N ASP A 77 -22.27 1.06 -11.64
CA ASP A 77 -22.93 1.65 -10.46
C ASP A 77 -22.02 1.70 -9.24
N ALA A 78 -21.11 0.72 -9.06
CA ALA A 78 -20.18 0.69 -7.94
C ALA A 78 -19.18 1.88 -7.96
N LEU A 79 -18.86 2.37 -9.16
CA LEU A 79 -17.94 3.50 -9.38
C LEU A 79 -18.67 4.79 -9.77
N ALA A 80 -20.01 4.77 -9.89
CA ALA A 80 -20.80 5.89 -10.39
C ALA A 80 -20.56 7.18 -9.58
N GLY A 81 -20.21 8.24 -10.28
CA GLY A 81 -19.97 9.56 -9.70
C GLY A 81 -18.70 9.65 -8.85
N ALA A 82 -17.80 8.67 -8.90
CA ALA A 82 -16.53 8.74 -8.21
C ALA A 82 -15.64 9.85 -8.78
N ASP A 83 -15.19 10.75 -7.91
CA ASP A 83 -14.15 11.74 -8.22
C ASP A 83 -12.76 11.16 -8.03
N VAL A 84 -12.60 10.30 -6.99
CA VAL A 84 -11.35 9.62 -6.64
C VAL A 84 -11.62 8.15 -6.36
N ILE A 85 -10.80 7.30 -6.91
CA ILE A 85 -10.80 5.85 -6.66
C ILE A 85 -9.43 5.46 -6.09
N PHE A 86 -9.40 5.00 -4.85
CA PHE A 86 -8.21 4.40 -4.26
C PHE A 86 -8.26 2.88 -4.47
N HIS A 87 -7.40 2.39 -5.35
CA HIS A 87 -7.32 0.97 -5.67
C HIS A 87 -6.28 0.29 -4.79
N LEU A 88 -6.75 -0.28 -3.66
CA LEU A 88 -5.93 -0.98 -2.67
C LEU A 88 -6.20 -2.48 -2.63
N ALA A 89 -7.27 -2.96 -3.27
CA ALA A 89 -7.59 -4.39 -3.35
C ALA A 89 -6.46 -5.14 -4.07
N ALA A 90 -5.90 -6.13 -3.40
CA ALA A 90 -4.87 -7.00 -3.96
C ALA A 90 -4.68 -8.25 -3.08
N ALA A 91 -4.35 -9.38 -3.69
CA ALA A 91 -3.71 -10.49 -3.01
C ALA A 91 -2.26 -10.10 -2.66
N VAL A 92 -1.77 -10.54 -1.49
CA VAL A 92 -0.44 -10.19 -1.01
C VAL A 92 0.66 -11.10 -1.57
N SER A 93 1.93 -10.70 -1.39
CA SER A 93 3.07 -11.35 -2.03
C SER A 93 3.15 -12.87 -1.81
N GLY A 94 2.99 -13.34 -0.58
CA GLY A 94 3.05 -14.78 -0.31
C GLY A 94 1.85 -15.57 -0.87
N GLU A 95 0.67 -14.95 -0.94
CA GLU A 95 -0.50 -15.58 -1.59
C GLU A 95 -0.26 -15.74 -3.10
N CYS A 96 0.31 -14.72 -3.75
CA CYS A 96 0.61 -14.77 -5.18
C CYS A 96 1.71 -15.78 -5.54
N GLU A 97 2.66 -16.03 -4.64
CA GLU A 97 3.67 -17.07 -4.83
C GLU A 97 3.09 -18.48 -4.59
N ALA A 98 2.17 -18.62 -3.64
CA ALA A 98 1.51 -19.89 -3.34
C ALA A 98 0.44 -20.25 -4.37
N ASP A 99 -0.28 -19.27 -4.92
CA ASP A 99 -1.33 -19.43 -5.92
C ASP A 99 -1.19 -18.35 -7.01
N PHE A 100 -0.53 -18.73 -8.11
CA PHE A 100 -0.31 -17.85 -9.25
C PHE A 100 -1.61 -17.33 -9.87
N ASP A 101 -2.62 -18.20 -10.00
CA ASP A 101 -3.90 -17.84 -10.61
C ASP A 101 -4.70 -16.88 -9.73
N LEU A 102 -4.64 -17.03 -8.40
CA LEU A 102 -5.20 -16.05 -7.46
C LEU A 102 -4.58 -14.67 -7.70
N GLY A 103 -3.24 -14.61 -7.78
CA GLY A 103 -2.53 -13.36 -8.05
C GLY A 103 -2.98 -12.72 -9.37
N LEU A 104 -3.06 -13.49 -10.45
CA LEU A 104 -3.55 -12.99 -11.75
C LEU A 104 -4.98 -12.46 -11.66
N ARG A 105 -5.89 -13.19 -10.99
CA ARG A 105 -7.29 -12.75 -10.86
C ARG A 105 -7.39 -11.48 -10.03
N ALA A 106 -6.83 -11.49 -8.81
CA ALA A 106 -7.03 -10.44 -7.83
C ALA A 106 -6.23 -9.16 -8.13
N ASN A 107 -5.02 -9.28 -8.69
CA ASN A 107 -4.13 -8.13 -8.89
C ASN A 107 -4.14 -7.60 -10.32
N LEU A 108 -4.19 -8.48 -11.33
CA LEU A 108 -4.12 -8.04 -12.72
C LEU A 108 -5.50 -7.86 -13.34
N ARG A 109 -6.32 -8.93 -13.39
CA ARG A 109 -7.63 -8.86 -14.07
C ARG A 109 -8.59 -7.90 -13.36
N ALA A 110 -8.63 -7.91 -12.02
CA ALA A 110 -9.46 -6.96 -11.27
C ALA A 110 -9.02 -5.50 -11.50
N THR A 111 -7.70 -5.24 -11.62
CA THR A 111 -7.18 -3.91 -12.00
C THR A 111 -7.60 -3.55 -13.42
N GLU A 112 -7.49 -4.47 -14.37
CA GLU A 112 -7.93 -4.28 -15.76
C GLU A 112 -9.43 -3.94 -15.84
N SER A 113 -10.28 -4.72 -15.14
CA SER A 113 -11.72 -4.47 -15.05
C SER A 113 -12.04 -3.10 -14.44
N LEU A 114 -11.29 -2.67 -13.41
CA LEU A 114 -11.44 -1.35 -12.81
C LEU A 114 -11.14 -0.24 -13.81
N LEU A 115 -10.01 -0.32 -14.50
CA LEU A 115 -9.61 0.69 -15.50
C LEU A 115 -10.59 0.73 -16.68
N ALA A 116 -11.06 -0.42 -17.15
CA ALA A 116 -12.06 -0.52 -18.19
C ALA A 116 -13.39 0.14 -17.77
N SER A 117 -13.82 -0.08 -16.52
CA SER A 117 -15.01 0.54 -15.94
C SER A 117 -14.84 2.07 -15.84
N CYS A 118 -13.69 2.56 -15.40
CA CYS A 118 -13.39 4.00 -15.37
C CYS A 118 -13.49 4.63 -16.78
N ARG A 119 -12.95 3.93 -17.77
CA ARG A 119 -13.07 4.38 -19.18
C ARG A 119 -14.53 4.42 -19.63
N ALA A 120 -15.33 3.42 -19.30
CA ALA A 120 -16.74 3.35 -19.68
C ALA A 120 -17.58 4.45 -19.02
N LEU A 121 -17.25 4.87 -17.79
CA LEU A 121 -17.91 6.00 -17.11
C LEU A 121 -17.68 7.33 -17.81
N GLY A 122 -16.53 7.55 -18.46
CA GLY A 122 -16.22 8.77 -19.19
C GLY A 122 -16.07 10.03 -18.31
N THR A 123 -15.98 9.88 -16.98
CA THR A 123 -15.92 11.01 -16.02
C THR A 123 -14.49 11.47 -15.72
N ASN A 124 -13.48 10.80 -16.24
CA ASN A 124 -12.05 11.07 -16.03
C ASN A 124 -11.66 11.17 -14.51
N PRO A 125 -11.98 10.15 -13.69
CA PRO A 125 -11.71 10.19 -12.26
C PRO A 125 -10.20 10.16 -11.98
N VAL A 126 -9.80 10.60 -10.77
CA VAL A 126 -8.45 10.33 -10.24
C VAL A 126 -8.42 8.88 -9.74
N VAL A 127 -7.50 8.07 -10.27
CA VAL A 127 -7.29 6.69 -9.83
C VAL A 127 -5.93 6.58 -9.15
N VAL A 128 -5.94 6.42 -7.82
CA VAL A 128 -4.75 6.20 -7.01
C VAL A 128 -4.51 4.70 -6.88
N TYR A 129 -3.43 4.23 -7.47
CA TYR A 129 -3.05 2.82 -7.45
C TYR A 129 -1.95 2.55 -6.44
N SER A 130 -2.23 1.69 -5.47
CA SER A 130 -1.22 1.20 -4.54
C SER A 130 -0.30 0.19 -5.22
N SER A 131 0.80 0.66 -5.79
CA SER A 131 1.90 -0.18 -6.22
C SER A 131 2.80 -0.54 -5.03
N SER A 132 3.94 -1.14 -5.27
CA SER A 132 4.81 -1.69 -4.23
C SER A 132 6.28 -1.54 -4.60
N VAL A 133 7.14 -1.41 -3.61
CA VAL A 133 8.59 -1.55 -3.76
C VAL A 133 9.00 -2.90 -4.38
N ALA A 134 8.14 -3.92 -4.30
CA ALA A 134 8.36 -5.24 -4.91
C ALA A 134 8.36 -5.26 -6.45
N VAL A 135 8.06 -4.13 -7.11
CA VAL A 135 8.29 -3.98 -8.56
C VAL A 135 9.78 -3.93 -8.90
N PHE A 136 10.62 -3.56 -7.95
CA PHE A 136 12.06 -3.66 -8.07
C PHE A 136 12.52 -5.05 -7.66
N GLY A 137 13.59 -5.54 -8.31
CA GLY A 137 14.18 -6.80 -7.96
C GLY A 137 15.55 -6.97 -8.61
N GLY A 138 16.50 -7.53 -7.83
CA GLY A 138 17.81 -7.87 -8.32
C GLY A 138 17.91 -9.33 -8.75
N SER A 139 18.61 -9.59 -9.86
CA SER A 139 19.07 -10.93 -10.26
C SER A 139 20.59 -10.95 -10.37
N PRO A 140 21.23 -12.13 -10.47
CA PRO A 140 22.69 -12.20 -10.69
C PRO A 140 23.15 -11.43 -11.92
N GLU A 141 22.33 -11.44 -13.00
CA GLU A 141 22.63 -10.75 -14.26
C GLU A 141 22.35 -9.25 -14.20
N HIS A 142 21.40 -8.86 -13.36
CA HIS A 142 20.95 -7.48 -13.20
C HIS A 142 20.80 -7.18 -11.71
N PRO A 143 21.91 -6.96 -10.98
CA PRO A 143 21.86 -6.63 -9.57
C PRO A 143 21.21 -5.25 -9.34
N LEU A 144 20.54 -5.11 -8.19
CA LEU A 144 20.02 -3.81 -7.80
C LEU A 144 21.17 -2.79 -7.59
N PRO A 145 20.94 -1.51 -7.92
CA PRO A 145 21.86 -0.45 -7.49
C PRO A 145 21.87 -0.34 -5.95
N ALA A 146 22.88 0.32 -5.39
CA ALA A 146 22.99 0.53 -3.94
C ALA A 146 21.76 1.23 -3.33
N ALA A 147 21.05 2.03 -4.12
CA ALA A 147 19.72 2.56 -3.82
C ALA A 147 18.92 2.66 -5.11
N VAL A 148 17.68 2.20 -5.09
CA VAL A 148 16.75 2.45 -6.22
C VAL A 148 16.21 3.87 -6.13
N ASP A 149 15.85 4.44 -7.27
CA ASP A 149 15.31 5.79 -7.39
C ASP A 149 14.17 5.87 -8.43
N ASP A 150 13.72 7.08 -8.74
CA ASP A 150 12.63 7.30 -9.69
C ASP A 150 13.00 6.95 -11.14
N GLN A 151 14.30 6.76 -11.46
CA GLN A 151 14.83 6.38 -12.77
C GLN A 151 15.17 4.88 -12.86
N THR A 152 15.20 4.18 -11.74
CA THR A 152 15.54 2.76 -11.71
C THR A 152 14.49 1.94 -12.43
N LEU A 153 14.90 1.15 -13.43
CA LEU A 153 14.00 0.28 -14.17
C LEU A 153 13.44 -0.82 -13.23
N PRO A 154 12.12 -0.98 -13.15
CA PRO A 154 11.52 -2.12 -12.46
C PRO A 154 11.93 -3.45 -13.09
N ASN A 155 12.35 -4.40 -12.25
CA ASN A 155 12.71 -5.75 -12.65
C ASN A 155 12.20 -6.75 -11.58
N PRO A 156 10.87 -6.95 -11.47
CA PRO A 156 10.29 -7.74 -10.39
C PRO A 156 10.75 -9.19 -10.43
N GLN A 157 11.06 -9.75 -9.25
CA GLN A 157 11.48 -11.14 -9.08
C GLN A 157 10.39 -12.01 -8.43
N THR A 158 9.16 -11.48 -8.33
CA THR A 158 8.01 -12.16 -7.74
C THR A 158 6.76 -11.96 -8.59
N SER A 159 5.82 -12.92 -8.55
CA SER A 159 4.53 -12.82 -9.23
C SER A 159 3.77 -11.55 -8.82
N TYR A 160 3.75 -11.25 -7.52
CA TYR A 160 3.15 -10.03 -6.97
C TYR A 160 3.77 -8.75 -7.56
N GLY A 161 5.10 -8.65 -7.54
CA GLY A 161 5.82 -7.51 -8.10
C GLY A 161 5.55 -7.32 -9.59
N THR A 162 5.53 -8.42 -10.35
CA THR A 162 5.19 -8.43 -11.78
C THR A 162 3.78 -7.89 -12.02
N GLN A 163 2.79 -8.39 -11.28
CA GLN A 163 1.39 -7.97 -11.40
C GLN A 163 1.23 -6.48 -11.05
N LYS A 164 1.91 -6.00 -9.99
CA LYS A 164 1.90 -4.59 -9.62
C LYS A 164 2.53 -3.72 -10.71
N PHE A 165 3.64 -4.14 -11.29
CA PHE A 165 4.29 -3.39 -12.36
C PHE A 165 3.45 -3.34 -13.66
N ILE A 166 2.81 -4.44 -14.04
CA ILE A 166 1.87 -4.45 -15.18
C ILE A 166 0.72 -3.46 -14.91
N GLY A 167 0.17 -3.44 -13.68
CA GLY A 167 -0.88 -2.50 -13.26
C GLY A 167 -0.43 -1.04 -13.40
N GLU A 168 0.83 -0.71 -13.04
CA GLU A 168 1.40 0.64 -13.27
C GLU A 168 1.38 1.02 -14.75
N GLN A 169 1.78 0.08 -15.64
CA GLN A 169 1.85 0.34 -17.08
C GLN A 169 0.46 0.52 -17.70
N LEU A 170 -0.51 -0.30 -17.30
CA LEU A 170 -1.91 -0.14 -17.72
C LEU A 170 -2.46 1.22 -17.27
N LEU A 171 -2.29 1.58 -16.00
CA LEU A 171 -2.73 2.87 -15.46
C LEU A 171 -2.10 4.04 -16.23
N ALA A 172 -0.81 3.96 -16.53
CA ALA A 172 -0.09 4.98 -17.30
C ALA A 172 -0.63 5.12 -18.73
N ASP A 173 -1.00 4.02 -19.39
CA ASP A 173 -1.56 4.08 -20.75
C ASP A 173 -2.99 4.62 -20.76
N TYR A 174 -3.85 4.20 -19.81
CA TYR A 174 -5.20 4.77 -19.67
C TYR A 174 -5.15 6.27 -19.37
N THR A 175 -4.16 6.72 -18.59
CA THR A 175 -3.90 8.15 -18.33
C THR A 175 -3.45 8.86 -19.59
N ARG A 176 -2.52 8.28 -20.36
CA ARG A 176 -2.05 8.83 -21.64
C ARG A 176 -3.19 9.00 -22.64
N LYS A 177 -4.17 8.11 -22.61
CA LYS A 177 -5.37 8.16 -23.46
C LYS A 177 -6.42 9.12 -22.95
N GLY A 178 -6.25 9.72 -21.76
CA GLY A 178 -7.20 10.67 -21.18
C GLY A 178 -8.48 10.04 -20.60
N PHE A 179 -8.47 8.72 -20.35
CA PHE A 179 -9.64 8.04 -19.80
C PHE A 179 -9.81 8.27 -18.29
N LEU A 180 -8.70 8.52 -17.60
CA LEU A 180 -8.61 8.78 -16.16
C LEU A 180 -7.33 9.57 -15.85
N ARG A 181 -7.20 10.03 -14.60
CA ARG A 181 -5.98 10.65 -14.07
C ARG A 181 -5.31 9.66 -13.11
N GLY A 182 -4.41 8.85 -13.65
CA GLY A 182 -3.73 7.79 -12.93
C GLY A 182 -2.57 8.29 -12.06
N ARG A 183 -2.50 7.78 -10.83
CA ARG A 183 -1.50 8.12 -9.80
C ARG A 183 -1.02 6.83 -9.14
N ALA A 184 0.04 6.24 -9.65
CA ALA A 184 0.64 5.07 -9.01
C ALA A 184 1.66 5.50 -7.95
N ILE A 185 1.54 4.96 -6.72
CA ILE A 185 2.51 5.16 -5.66
C ILE A 185 3.03 3.80 -5.20
N ARG A 186 4.35 3.61 -5.21
CA ARG A 186 5.01 2.41 -4.74
C ARG A 186 5.18 2.51 -3.24
N LEU A 187 4.35 1.77 -2.52
CA LEU A 187 4.43 1.69 -1.08
C LEU A 187 5.66 0.88 -0.66
N MET A 188 6.33 1.33 0.38
CA MET A 188 7.38 0.59 1.06
C MET A 188 6.78 -0.51 1.92
N THR A 189 7.63 -1.32 2.57
CA THR A 189 7.12 -2.26 3.56
C THR A 189 6.46 -1.50 4.70
N VAL A 190 5.13 -1.59 4.77
CA VAL A 190 4.37 -0.92 5.83
C VAL A 190 4.53 -1.67 7.14
N SER A 191 5.05 -1.01 8.16
CA SER A 191 5.27 -1.53 9.52
C SER A 191 5.00 -0.39 10.55
N VAL A 192 4.33 -0.63 11.65
CA VAL A 192 3.82 -1.90 12.17
C VAL A 192 2.37 -2.08 11.74
N ARG A 193 2.05 -3.22 11.12
CA ARG A 193 0.67 -3.56 10.78
C ARG A 193 -0.03 -4.11 12.01
N PRO A 194 -1.20 -3.60 12.40
CA PRO A 194 -2.00 -4.16 13.49
C PRO A 194 -2.66 -5.49 13.10
N GLY A 195 -3.26 -6.16 14.08
CA GLY A 195 -4.04 -7.36 13.89
C GLY A 195 -3.20 -8.64 13.74
N ARG A 196 -3.79 -9.66 13.13
CA ARG A 196 -3.14 -10.97 12.96
C ARG A 196 -2.14 -10.97 11.81
N PRO A 197 -1.08 -11.81 11.88
CA PRO A 197 -0.19 -12.04 10.75
C PRO A 197 -0.99 -12.41 9.49
N ASN A 198 -0.58 -11.87 8.35
CA ASN A 198 -1.10 -12.25 7.04
C ASN A 198 0.00 -12.94 6.22
N ALA A 199 -0.36 -13.48 5.06
CA ALA A 199 0.55 -14.19 4.17
C ALA A 199 1.51 -13.27 3.39
N ALA A 200 1.63 -11.97 3.72
CA ALA A 200 2.64 -11.12 3.12
C ALA A 200 4.05 -11.60 3.55
N ALA A 201 4.94 -11.78 2.59
CA ALA A 201 6.30 -12.21 2.85
C ALA A 201 7.05 -11.31 3.84
N SER A 202 6.75 -10.00 3.84
CA SER A 202 7.28 -9.02 4.80
C SER A 202 6.51 -8.95 6.12
N GLY A 203 5.55 -9.84 6.35
CA GLY A 203 4.69 -9.82 7.55
C GLY A 203 5.45 -9.89 8.86
N PHE A 204 6.58 -10.63 8.87
CA PHE A 204 7.43 -10.78 10.05
C PHE A 204 8.03 -9.44 10.52
N LEU A 205 8.28 -8.45 9.64
CA LEU A 205 8.79 -7.13 10.02
C LEU A 205 7.81 -6.34 10.92
N SER A 206 6.52 -6.62 10.81
CA SER A 206 5.55 -6.15 11.80
C SER A 206 5.46 -7.11 12.99
N GLY A 207 5.59 -8.41 12.75
CA GLY A 207 5.54 -9.46 13.77
C GLY A 207 6.58 -9.28 14.86
N ILE A 208 7.85 -9.05 14.49
CA ILE A 208 8.95 -8.88 15.46
C ILE A 208 8.81 -7.64 16.36
N ILE A 209 7.83 -6.80 16.11
CA ILE A 209 7.47 -5.65 16.95
C ILE A 209 6.15 -5.91 17.68
N ARG A 210 5.11 -6.27 16.95
CA ARG A 210 3.75 -6.39 17.46
C ARG A 210 3.60 -7.52 18.48
N GLU A 211 4.12 -8.73 18.18
CA GLU A 211 4.01 -9.89 19.06
C GLU A 211 4.80 -9.68 20.37
N PRO A 212 6.07 -9.22 20.37
CA PRO A 212 6.78 -8.88 21.60
C PRO A 212 6.08 -7.83 22.44
N LEU A 213 5.53 -6.77 21.83
CA LEU A 213 4.73 -5.78 22.57
C LEU A 213 3.46 -6.37 23.21
N ALA A 214 2.95 -7.47 22.66
CA ALA A 214 1.85 -8.25 23.24
C ALA A 214 2.33 -9.38 24.19
N GLY A 215 3.62 -9.42 24.55
CA GLY A 215 4.20 -10.45 25.42
C GLY A 215 4.38 -11.82 24.75
N GLN A 216 4.35 -11.88 23.42
CA GLN A 216 4.48 -13.10 22.65
C GLN A 216 5.84 -13.19 21.95
N ARG A 217 6.37 -14.39 21.77
CA ARG A 217 7.59 -14.59 20.97
C ARG A 217 7.31 -14.40 19.49
N ALA A 218 8.28 -13.86 18.78
CA ALA A 218 8.20 -13.63 17.34
C ALA A 218 9.44 -14.19 16.65
N ILE A 219 9.23 -14.92 15.54
CA ILE A 219 10.33 -15.45 14.72
C ILE A 219 10.78 -14.37 13.72
N CYS A 220 12.08 -14.09 13.69
CA CYS A 220 12.73 -13.32 12.65
C CYS A 220 13.44 -14.27 11.67
N PRO A 221 12.95 -14.43 10.44
CA PRO A 221 13.46 -15.42 9.48
C PRO A 221 14.64 -14.93 8.66
N VAL A 222 15.16 -13.72 8.91
CA VAL A 222 16.29 -13.13 8.18
C VAL A 222 17.43 -12.75 9.13
N GLY A 223 18.61 -12.55 8.58
CA GLY A 223 19.76 -12.09 9.36
C GLY A 223 19.60 -10.65 9.88
N PRO A 224 20.28 -10.31 10.99
CA PRO A 224 20.21 -8.98 11.60
C PRO A 224 20.65 -7.84 10.68
N GLU A 225 21.57 -8.10 9.75
CA GLU A 225 22.12 -7.10 8.80
C GLU A 225 21.18 -6.81 7.63
N THR A 226 20.07 -7.57 7.48
CA THR A 226 19.14 -7.37 6.35
C THR A 226 18.61 -5.95 6.36
N GLU A 227 18.92 -5.18 5.32
CA GLU A 227 18.39 -3.83 5.13
C GLU A 227 16.97 -3.88 4.57
N VAL A 228 16.12 -3.00 5.10
CA VAL A 228 14.71 -2.91 4.71
C VAL A 228 14.28 -1.46 4.51
N ALA A 229 13.46 -1.23 3.50
CA ALA A 229 12.81 0.05 3.22
C ALA A 229 11.40 0.04 3.84
N LEU A 230 11.20 0.84 4.87
CA LEU A 230 10.00 0.87 5.69
C LEU A 230 9.21 2.17 5.52
N ALA A 231 7.92 2.11 5.79
CA ALA A 231 7.08 3.27 6.01
C ALA A 231 6.04 2.94 7.08
N SER A 232 5.71 3.90 7.94
CA SER A 232 4.59 3.75 8.86
C SER A 232 3.25 3.72 8.11
N PRO A 233 2.18 3.18 8.72
CA PRO A 233 0.83 3.29 8.18
C PRO A 233 0.42 4.72 7.88
N ALA A 234 0.80 5.67 8.74
CA ALA A 234 0.51 7.09 8.54
C ALA A 234 1.18 7.65 7.28
N LYS A 235 2.46 7.32 7.04
CA LYS A 235 3.17 7.74 5.82
C LYS A 235 2.58 7.09 4.56
N ALA A 236 2.17 5.83 4.64
CA ALA A 236 1.49 5.16 3.53
C ALA A 236 0.16 5.86 3.17
N ILE A 237 -0.68 6.17 4.16
CA ILE A 237 -1.93 6.92 3.95
C ILE A 237 -1.64 8.35 3.44
N GLY A 238 -0.67 9.04 4.04
CA GLY A 238 -0.26 10.38 3.57
C GLY A 238 0.16 10.38 2.10
N GLY A 239 0.91 9.36 1.65
CA GLY A 239 1.28 9.18 0.25
C GLY A 239 0.08 8.96 -0.67
N LEU A 240 -0.88 8.11 -0.27
CA LEU A 240 -2.12 7.88 -1.03
C LEU A 240 -2.97 9.15 -1.14
N LEU A 241 -3.12 9.89 -0.04
CA LEU A 241 -3.86 11.16 -0.04
C LEU A 241 -3.16 12.22 -0.89
N CYS A 242 -1.84 12.35 -0.77
CA CYS A 242 -1.04 13.23 -1.62
C CYS A 242 -1.23 12.90 -3.11
N ALA A 243 -1.23 11.62 -3.49
CA ALA A 243 -1.49 11.20 -4.84
C ALA A 243 -2.88 11.63 -5.35
N ALA A 244 -3.90 11.65 -4.50
CA ALA A 244 -5.24 12.10 -4.86
C ALA A 244 -5.35 13.62 -4.98
N THR A 245 -4.61 14.36 -4.14
CA THR A 245 -4.77 15.82 -3.98
C THR A 245 -3.83 16.64 -4.87
N ALA A 246 -2.64 16.13 -5.19
CA ALA A 246 -1.67 16.82 -6.04
C ALA A 246 -2.29 17.21 -7.39
N SER A 247 -2.01 18.42 -7.90
CA SER A 247 -2.39 18.80 -9.25
C SER A 247 -1.69 17.93 -10.29
N ASP A 248 -2.20 17.90 -11.54
CA ASP A 248 -1.56 17.12 -12.61
C ASP A 248 -0.14 17.64 -12.90
N GLU A 249 0.09 18.93 -12.78
CA GLU A 249 1.39 19.56 -12.92
C GLU A 249 2.34 19.15 -11.79
N ALA A 250 1.90 19.24 -10.54
CA ALA A 250 2.71 18.85 -9.37
C ALA A 250 3.04 17.36 -9.38
N TRP A 251 2.10 16.50 -9.77
CA TRP A 251 2.35 15.07 -9.93
C TRP A 251 3.42 14.77 -10.98
N GLY A 252 3.48 15.56 -12.04
CA GLY A 252 4.61 15.67 -12.96
C GLY A 252 4.81 14.49 -13.90
N GLY A 253 3.86 13.57 -14.09
CA GLY A 253 4.01 12.48 -15.05
C GLY A 253 3.09 11.28 -14.82
N ARG A 254 3.30 10.23 -15.63
CA ARG A 254 2.48 9.00 -15.62
C ARG A 254 3.16 7.83 -14.95
N THR A 255 4.46 7.92 -14.72
CA THR A 255 5.22 6.87 -14.03
C THR A 255 4.92 6.88 -12.53
N ALA A 256 5.05 5.71 -11.90
CA ALA A 256 4.84 5.57 -10.47
C ALA A 256 5.85 6.42 -9.65
N VAL A 257 5.41 6.90 -8.50
CA VAL A 257 6.22 7.62 -7.52
C VAL A 257 6.60 6.67 -6.40
N ASN A 258 7.87 6.65 -6.01
CA ASN A 258 8.32 5.90 -4.84
C ASN A 258 7.93 6.65 -3.56
N LEU A 259 7.24 6.00 -2.62
CA LEU A 259 7.03 6.59 -1.29
C LEU A 259 8.39 6.73 -0.58
N PRO A 260 8.68 7.84 0.12
CA PRO A 260 9.90 7.96 0.90
C PRO A 260 10.03 6.87 1.96
N ALA A 261 11.23 6.29 2.08
CA ALA A 261 11.52 5.15 2.93
C ALA A 261 12.37 5.53 4.14
N LEU A 262 12.02 4.99 5.30
CA LEU A 262 12.95 4.83 6.40
C LEU A 262 13.79 3.56 6.13
N THR A 263 15.08 3.75 5.84
CA THR A 263 16.01 2.63 5.62
C THR A 263 16.66 2.24 6.93
N MET A 264 16.65 0.96 7.26
CA MET A 264 17.35 0.44 8.43
C MET A 264 17.60 -1.07 8.33
N THR A 265 18.43 -1.60 9.20
CA THR A 265 18.60 -3.06 9.36
C THR A 265 17.53 -3.64 10.27
N VAL A 266 17.28 -4.94 10.14
CA VAL A 266 16.36 -5.65 11.05
C VAL A 266 16.88 -5.63 12.49
N ALA A 267 18.21 -5.68 12.71
CA ALA A 267 18.80 -5.44 14.02
C ALA A 267 18.47 -4.03 14.55
N GLY A 268 18.47 -3.03 13.68
CA GLY A 268 18.08 -1.66 14.04
C GLY A 268 16.62 -1.58 14.51
N MET A 269 15.71 -2.38 13.89
CA MET A 269 14.30 -2.48 14.34
C MET A 269 14.20 -3.10 15.74
N ALA A 270 14.97 -4.18 16.01
CA ALA A 270 15.02 -4.82 17.33
C ALA A 270 15.59 -3.87 18.40
N ALA A 271 16.65 -3.12 18.06
CA ALA A 271 17.21 -2.11 18.96
C ALA A 271 16.25 -0.95 19.24
N ALA A 272 15.44 -0.54 18.26
CA ALA A 272 14.39 0.44 18.48
C ALA A 272 13.30 -0.10 19.42
N LEU A 273 12.90 -1.37 19.26
CA LEU A 273 11.97 -2.02 20.19
C LEU A 273 12.52 -2.04 21.61
N GLU A 274 13.81 -2.36 21.77
CA GLU A 274 14.48 -2.34 23.08
C GLU A 274 14.47 -0.95 23.72
N ARG A 275 14.76 0.10 22.96
CA ARG A 275 14.72 1.49 23.47
C ARG A 275 13.32 1.91 23.91
N VAL A 276 12.28 1.51 23.18
CA VAL A 276 10.90 1.96 23.45
C VAL A 276 10.21 1.10 24.50
N ALA A 277 10.46 -0.22 24.51
CA ALA A 277 9.71 -1.17 25.34
C ALA A 277 10.56 -1.95 26.34
N GLY A 278 11.87 -1.80 26.30
CA GLY A 278 12.82 -2.47 27.20
C GLY A 278 13.41 -3.76 26.65
N PRO A 279 14.55 -4.20 27.25
CA PRO A 279 15.30 -5.36 26.79
C PRO A 279 14.52 -6.68 26.93
N GLU A 280 13.64 -6.78 27.92
CA GLU A 280 12.82 -7.99 28.14
C GLU A 280 11.85 -8.23 26.98
N VAL A 281 11.30 -7.16 26.41
CA VAL A 281 10.41 -7.23 25.24
C VAL A 281 11.20 -7.58 23.99
N SER A 282 12.33 -6.94 23.76
CA SER A 282 13.21 -7.24 22.62
C SER A 282 13.75 -8.67 22.64
N ALA A 283 13.98 -9.24 23.82
CA ALA A 283 14.42 -10.64 24.02
C ALA A 283 13.36 -11.69 23.58
N LEU A 284 12.13 -11.28 23.26
CA LEU A 284 11.12 -12.15 22.70
C LEU A 284 11.27 -12.37 21.18
N ILE A 285 12.24 -11.73 20.52
CA ILE A 285 12.56 -11.97 19.12
C ILE A 285 13.47 -13.19 19.00
N ASP A 286 12.97 -14.24 18.33
CA ASP A 286 13.72 -15.46 18.01
C ASP A 286 14.34 -15.32 16.61
N TRP A 287 15.66 -15.26 16.53
CA TRP A 287 16.40 -15.22 15.28
C TRP A 287 16.54 -16.65 14.72
N VAL A 288 15.64 -17.02 13.81
CA VAL A 288 15.61 -18.34 13.15
C VAL A 288 15.66 -18.14 11.64
N PRO A 289 16.84 -18.01 11.03
CA PRO A 289 16.97 -17.74 9.61
C PRO A 289 16.31 -18.81 8.73
N ASP A 290 15.47 -18.38 7.80
CA ASP A 290 14.90 -19.19 6.73
C ASP A 290 15.58 -18.82 5.40
N PRO A 291 16.35 -19.76 4.79
CA PRO A 291 17.05 -19.47 3.54
C PRO A 291 16.12 -19.07 2.37
N ALA A 292 14.87 -19.52 2.35
CA ALA A 292 13.92 -19.16 1.29
C ALA A 292 13.46 -17.70 1.45
N VAL A 293 13.11 -17.31 2.67
CA VAL A 293 12.75 -15.93 3.00
C VAL A 293 13.94 -14.99 2.78
N ALA A 294 15.13 -15.36 3.25
CA ALA A 294 16.33 -14.56 3.08
C ALA A 294 16.68 -14.31 1.60
N ARG A 295 16.59 -15.36 0.74
CA ARG A 295 16.79 -15.21 -0.71
C ARG A 295 15.80 -14.25 -1.34
N MET A 296 14.52 -14.31 -0.96
CA MET A 296 13.50 -13.41 -1.49
C MET A 296 13.78 -11.96 -1.05
N PHE A 297 14.11 -11.74 0.22
CA PHE A 297 14.45 -10.40 0.71
C PHE A 297 15.71 -9.83 0.06
N ALA A 298 16.70 -10.67 -0.28
CA ALA A 298 17.89 -10.25 -1.00
C ALA A 298 17.60 -9.71 -2.41
N THR A 299 16.43 -10.00 -2.98
CA THR A 299 16.01 -9.42 -4.27
C THR A 299 15.35 -8.04 -4.15
N TRP A 300 14.95 -7.62 -2.96
CA TRP A 300 14.26 -6.34 -2.75
C TRP A 300 15.22 -5.22 -2.36
N PRO A 301 14.95 -3.96 -2.74
CA PRO A 301 15.81 -2.86 -2.35
C PRO A 301 15.64 -2.53 -0.86
N GLY A 302 16.75 -2.46 -0.14
CA GLY A 302 16.79 -1.94 1.23
C GLY A 302 16.80 -0.41 1.29
N ARG A 303 17.19 0.26 0.18
CA ARG A 303 17.34 1.71 0.09
C ARG A 303 16.60 2.28 -1.10
N VAL A 304 15.84 3.35 -0.84
CA VAL A 304 15.01 4.01 -1.86
C VAL A 304 15.21 5.52 -1.78
N ARG A 305 15.52 6.15 -2.92
CA ARG A 305 15.45 7.60 -3.09
C ARG A 305 14.15 7.96 -3.80
N SER A 306 13.55 9.07 -3.40
CA SER A 306 12.22 9.47 -3.84
C SER A 306 12.19 10.98 -4.09
N ASP A 307 12.96 11.46 -5.08
CA ASP A 307 13.12 12.90 -5.35
C ASP A 307 11.77 13.51 -5.79
N ARG A 308 10.97 12.78 -6.57
CA ARG A 308 9.62 13.21 -6.96
C ARG A 308 8.68 13.33 -5.76
N ALA A 309 8.74 12.38 -4.85
CA ALA A 309 7.93 12.41 -3.63
C ALA A 309 8.34 13.56 -2.71
N ALA A 310 9.63 13.84 -2.60
CA ALA A 310 10.14 15.01 -1.87
C ALA A 310 9.62 16.32 -2.48
N GLY A 311 9.57 16.43 -3.81
CA GLY A 311 8.96 17.56 -4.53
C GLY A 311 7.46 17.74 -4.25
N LEU A 312 6.77 16.65 -3.88
CA LEU A 312 5.36 16.67 -3.43
C LEU A 312 5.20 16.92 -1.92
N GLY A 313 6.29 17.19 -1.19
CA GLY A 313 6.29 17.42 0.25
C GLY A 313 6.21 16.13 1.10
N LEU A 314 6.34 14.95 0.49
CA LEU A 314 6.36 13.70 1.23
C LEU A 314 7.74 13.48 1.86
N THR A 315 7.75 12.99 3.10
CA THR A 315 8.97 12.70 3.87
C THR A 315 8.88 11.31 4.49
N PRO A 316 10.01 10.61 4.69
CA PRO A 316 10.00 9.34 5.44
C PRO A 316 9.61 9.56 6.90
N ASP A 317 9.42 8.49 7.65
CA ASP A 317 9.38 8.54 9.10
C ASP A 317 10.75 9.02 9.64
N PRO A 318 10.77 9.81 10.73
CA PRO A 318 12.04 10.34 11.25
C PRO A 318 12.94 9.24 11.83
N ASP A 319 12.34 8.27 12.49
CA ASP A 319 12.98 7.10 13.09
C ASP A 319 11.96 5.99 13.34
N PHE A 320 12.41 4.81 13.74
CA PHE A 320 11.54 3.68 13.99
C PHE A 320 10.96 3.67 15.42
N ASP A 321 11.58 4.39 16.35
CA ASP A 321 11.09 4.58 17.71
C ASP A 321 9.73 5.28 17.68
N SER A 322 9.61 6.31 16.85
CA SER A 322 8.34 7.02 16.62
C SER A 322 7.26 6.12 15.98
N VAL A 323 7.66 5.22 15.08
CA VAL A 323 6.74 4.25 14.47
C VAL A 323 6.20 3.27 15.50
N ILE A 324 7.05 2.76 16.40
CA ILE A 324 6.63 1.88 17.50
C ILE A 324 5.72 2.63 18.48
N THR A 325 6.09 3.85 18.85
CA THR A 325 5.30 4.70 19.76
C THR A 325 3.89 4.98 19.19
N MET A 326 3.81 5.26 17.89
CA MET A 326 2.54 5.45 17.19
C MET A 326 1.69 4.16 17.24
N HIS A 327 2.30 3.00 16.98
CA HIS A 327 1.61 1.71 17.07
C HIS A 327 1.06 1.45 18.47
N LEU A 328 1.83 1.74 19.52
CA LEU A 328 1.37 1.61 20.91
C LEU A 328 0.19 2.53 21.22
N ALA A 329 0.22 3.76 20.74
CA ALA A 329 -0.88 4.73 20.94
C ALA A 329 -2.18 4.27 20.26
N GLU A 330 -2.08 3.70 19.06
CA GLU A 330 -3.23 3.18 18.27
C GLU A 330 -3.76 1.83 18.80
N SER A 331 -2.95 1.09 19.54
CA SER A 331 -3.32 -0.24 20.09
C SER A 331 -3.96 -0.16 21.47
N ARG A 332 -4.00 1.02 22.08
CA ARG A 332 -4.72 1.22 23.34
C ARG A 332 -6.23 1.19 23.08
N PRO A 333 -6.99 0.43 23.93
CA PRO A 333 -8.45 0.29 23.79
C PRO A 333 -9.19 1.61 23.99
#